data_261dc1689606ea0d80b647c0dbf1d6c7
#
_entry.id   261dc1689606ea0d80b647c0dbf1d6c7
#
_cell.length_a   1.000
_cell.length_b   1.000
_cell.length_c   1.000
_cell.angle_alpha   90.00
_cell.angle_beta   90.00
_cell.angle_gamma   90.00
#
_symmetry.space_group_name_H-M   'P 1'
#
loop_
_entity.id
_entity.type
_entity.pdbx_description
1 polymer ?
#
loop_
_entity_poly.entity_id
_entity_poly.type
_entity_poly.pdbx_seq_one_letter_code
_entity_poly.pdbx_strand_id
1 'polypeptide(L)'
;MKIHKAWGKVAVAMSLLLLCPAIKAGGGSLTAEDIAKIRRVHSRYEETWLKGDADGVRALFTEDCVLLPPHGDKPRIGQKGLNEYWFPPGAPPTKITKLVVVPQSIGGDGETAYVWGTDEVAWTTTQDGKTTSASHKGIFLNVLKKQADGEWKISHHMWDEPVERH
;
A
#
# COMPACT_ATOMS: atom_id res chain seq x y z
N MET A 1 -14.39 83.46 26.53
CA MET A 1 -13.79 82.29 27.28
C MET A 1 -14.49 81.04 26.77
N LYS A 2 -13.89 80.34 25.79
CA LYS A 2 -14.46 79.13 25.15
C LYS A 2 -13.60 77.94 25.56
N ILE A 3 -14.21 76.94 26.26
CA ILE A 3 -13.58 75.73 26.73
C ILE A 3 -13.87 74.70 25.65
N HIS A 4 -12.81 74.21 24.96
CA HIS A 4 -12.91 73.09 24.04
C HIS A 4 -12.66 71.76 24.82
N LYS A 5 -13.69 70.91 24.88
CA LYS A 5 -13.59 69.50 25.36
C LYS A 5 -13.02 68.63 24.24
N ALA A 6 -11.84 68.09 24.47
CA ALA A 6 -11.29 67.03 23.60
C ALA A 6 -11.85 65.68 24.04
N TRP A 7 -12.49 64.97 23.10
CA TRP A 7 -12.89 63.58 23.30
C TRP A 7 -11.82 62.65 22.70
N GLY A 8 -11.15 61.95 23.61
CA GLY A 8 -10.23 60.92 23.22
C GLY A 8 -10.97 59.69 22.69
N LYS A 9 -10.63 59.25 21.48
CA LYS A 9 -11.10 57.97 20.91
C LYS A 9 -10.22 56.86 21.49
N VAL A 10 -10.82 56.01 22.28
CA VAL A 10 -10.19 54.75 22.70
C VAL A 10 -10.38 53.72 21.61
N ALA A 11 -9.31 53.38 20.91
CA ALA A 11 -9.31 52.30 19.95
C ALA A 11 -9.09 50.98 20.71
N VAL A 12 -10.14 50.17 20.79
CA VAL A 12 -10.04 48.80 21.26
C VAL A 12 -9.48 47.92 20.16
N ALA A 13 -8.23 47.56 20.22
CA ALA A 13 -7.62 46.58 19.34
C ALA A 13 -8.05 45.17 19.77
N MET A 14 -8.99 44.61 19.05
CA MET A 14 -9.43 43.23 19.22
C MET A 14 -8.42 42.31 18.53
N SER A 15 -7.46 41.75 19.30
CA SER A 15 -6.51 40.75 18.80
C SER A 15 -7.25 39.44 18.53
N LEU A 16 -7.50 39.13 17.27
CA LEU A 16 -7.96 37.81 16.83
C LEU A 16 -6.81 36.84 16.95
N LEU A 17 -6.78 36.05 18.02
CA LEU A 17 -5.95 34.85 18.12
C LEU A 17 -6.47 33.81 17.13
N LEU A 18 -5.84 33.73 15.98
CA LEU A 18 -5.98 32.60 15.05
C LEU A 18 -5.45 31.35 15.76
N LEU A 19 -6.34 30.55 16.33
CA LEU A 19 -6.03 29.16 16.69
C LEU A 19 -5.77 28.41 15.39
N CYS A 20 -4.52 28.35 14.96
CA CYS A 20 -4.10 27.39 13.97
C CYS A 20 -4.22 26.00 14.63
N PRO A 21 -5.05 25.06 14.08
CA PRO A 21 -5.02 23.70 14.58
C PRO A 21 -3.60 23.17 14.36
N ALA A 22 -2.93 22.80 15.44
CA ALA A 22 -1.65 22.11 15.35
C ALA A 22 -1.90 20.83 14.54
N ILE A 23 -1.42 20.81 13.30
CA ILE A 23 -1.30 19.59 12.52
C ILE A 23 -0.36 18.72 13.37
N LYS A 24 -0.91 17.72 14.05
CA LYS A 24 -0.11 16.65 14.63
C LYS A 24 0.65 16.03 13.47
N ALA A 25 1.92 16.37 13.32
CA ALA A 25 2.84 15.54 12.59
C ALA A 25 2.89 14.22 13.38
N GLY A 26 2.06 13.26 12.95
CA GLY A 26 2.02 11.90 13.48
C GLY A 26 3.23 11.14 12.97
N GLY A 27 4.41 11.46 13.45
CA GLY A 27 5.66 10.83 13.07
C GLY A 27 6.28 10.10 14.24
N GLY A 28 5.63 9.05 14.75
CA GLY A 28 6.29 8.05 15.60
C GLY A 28 6.99 7.02 14.73
N SER A 29 8.18 6.55 15.11
CA SER A 29 8.80 5.40 14.44
C SER A 29 7.92 4.17 14.55
N LEU A 30 8.04 3.23 13.58
CA LEU A 30 7.38 1.93 13.67
C LEU A 30 7.74 1.22 14.98
N THR A 31 6.75 0.74 15.69
CA THR A 31 6.94 -0.08 16.88
C THR A 31 7.34 -1.51 16.49
N ALA A 32 7.85 -2.29 17.44
CA ALA A 32 8.11 -3.72 17.23
C ALA A 32 6.83 -4.48 16.85
N GLU A 33 5.67 -4.08 17.39
CA GLU A 33 4.36 -4.65 17.05
C GLU A 33 3.97 -4.31 15.61
N ASP A 34 4.16 -3.07 15.16
CA ASP A 34 3.92 -2.68 13.78
C ASP A 34 4.76 -3.50 12.80
N ILE A 35 6.05 -3.66 13.09
CA ILE A 35 6.97 -4.48 12.28
C ILE A 35 6.49 -5.94 12.21
N ALA A 36 6.04 -6.50 13.34
CA ALA A 36 5.51 -7.86 13.37
C ALA A 36 4.22 -8.00 12.54
N LYS A 37 3.30 -7.02 12.61
CA LYS A 37 2.08 -6.99 11.80
C LYS A 37 2.40 -6.85 10.32
N ILE A 38 3.32 -5.96 9.95
CA ILE A 38 3.76 -5.77 8.56
C ILE A 38 4.36 -7.07 7.99
N ARG A 39 5.21 -7.76 8.76
CA ARG A 39 5.74 -9.08 8.35
C ARG A 39 4.62 -10.09 8.15
N ARG A 40 3.59 -10.08 9.01
CA ARG A 40 2.43 -10.96 8.89
C ARG A 40 1.63 -10.70 7.60
N VAL A 41 1.53 -9.45 7.13
CA VAL A 41 0.90 -9.14 5.84
C VAL A 41 1.60 -9.92 4.72
N HIS A 42 2.94 -9.92 4.69
CA HIS A 42 3.70 -10.63 3.66
C HIS A 42 3.57 -12.16 3.77
N SER A 43 3.60 -12.72 4.99
CA SER A 43 3.37 -14.16 5.17
C SER A 43 1.96 -14.56 4.72
N ARG A 44 0.95 -13.76 5.04
CA ARG A 44 -0.43 -14.01 4.58
C ARG A 44 -0.57 -13.85 3.07
N TYR A 45 0.19 -12.95 2.45
CA TYR A 45 0.22 -12.81 1.00
C TYR A 45 0.70 -14.10 0.33
N GLU A 46 1.80 -14.69 0.79
CA GLU A 46 2.26 -16.00 0.31
C GLU A 46 1.20 -17.09 0.51
N GLU A 47 0.66 -17.20 1.73
CA GLU A 47 -0.34 -18.23 2.06
C GLU A 47 -1.60 -18.15 1.20
N THR A 48 -2.15 -16.96 1.02
CA THR A 48 -3.41 -16.78 0.27
C THR A 48 -3.21 -17.09 -1.20
N TRP A 49 -2.12 -16.66 -1.81
CA TRP A 49 -1.79 -17.00 -3.19
C TRP A 49 -1.57 -18.50 -3.40
N LEU A 50 -0.82 -19.15 -2.53
CA LEU A 50 -0.57 -20.61 -2.60
C LEU A 50 -1.85 -21.43 -2.41
N LYS A 51 -2.81 -20.94 -1.63
CA LYS A 51 -4.15 -21.53 -1.45
C LYS A 51 -5.12 -21.24 -2.59
N GLY A 52 -4.82 -20.26 -3.45
CA GLY A 52 -5.77 -19.74 -4.44
C GLY A 52 -6.92 -18.95 -3.80
N ASP A 53 -6.70 -18.39 -2.61
CA ASP A 53 -7.68 -17.60 -1.85
C ASP A 53 -7.69 -16.15 -2.35
N ALA A 54 -8.44 -15.91 -3.41
CA ALA A 54 -8.55 -14.59 -4.01
C ALA A 54 -9.15 -13.54 -3.05
N ASP A 55 -10.10 -13.92 -2.20
CA ASP A 55 -10.68 -13.01 -1.20
C ASP A 55 -9.65 -12.65 -0.13
N GLY A 56 -8.87 -13.64 0.31
CA GLY A 56 -7.76 -13.43 1.22
C GLY A 56 -6.70 -12.50 0.64
N VAL A 57 -6.35 -12.63 -0.64
CA VAL A 57 -5.43 -11.69 -1.32
C VAL A 57 -6.02 -10.28 -1.31
N ARG A 58 -7.27 -10.11 -1.73
CA ARG A 58 -7.96 -8.81 -1.75
C ARG A 58 -7.98 -8.12 -0.39
N ALA A 59 -8.23 -8.88 0.67
CA ALA A 59 -8.31 -8.37 2.04
C ALA A 59 -6.99 -7.76 2.56
N LEU A 60 -5.85 -8.12 1.97
CA LEU A 60 -4.53 -7.57 2.32
C LEU A 60 -4.30 -6.17 1.75
N PHE A 61 -5.13 -5.70 0.83
CA PHE A 61 -5.00 -4.41 0.17
C PHE A 61 -6.03 -3.41 0.67
N THR A 62 -5.69 -2.11 0.60
CA THR A 62 -6.65 -1.04 0.87
C THR A 62 -7.69 -0.94 -0.26
N GLU A 63 -8.83 -0.31 -0.01
CA GLU A 63 -9.86 -0.08 -1.03
C GLU A 63 -9.35 0.76 -2.20
N ASP A 64 -8.48 1.74 -1.91
CA ASP A 64 -7.85 2.66 -2.85
C ASP A 64 -6.48 2.19 -3.35
N CYS A 65 -6.15 0.90 -3.22
CA CYS A 65 -4.83 0.37 -3.55
C CYS A 65 -4.41 0.68 -4.99
N VAL A 66 -3.11 0.71 -5.22
CA VAL A 66 -2.50 0.91 -6.53
C VAL A 66 -1.55 -0.24 -6.83
N LEU A 67 -1.80 -0.97 -7.90
CA LEU A 67 -0.82 -1.91 -8.46
C LEU A 67 -0.04 -1.20 -9.57
N LEU A 68 1.25 -1.37 -9.54
CA LEU A 68 2.22 -0.86 -10.52
C LEU A 68 2.89 -2.06 -11.20
N PRO A 69 2.25 -2.64 -12.23
CA PRO A 69 2.78 -3.82 -12.90
C PRO A 69 4.10 -3.53 -13.64
N PRO A 70 4.92 -4.56 -13.89
CA PRO A 70 6.19 -4.41 -14.61
C PRO A 70 5.99 -4.04 -16.08
N HIS A 71 7.09 -3.77 -16.77
CA HIS A 71 7.17 -3.55 -18.23
C HIS A 71 6.40 -2.32 -18.75
N GLY A 72 6.11 -1.35 -17.89
CA GLY A 72 5.43 -0.11 -18.27
C GLY A 72 3.92 -0.24 -18.47
N ASP A 73 3.33 -1.29 -17.97
CA ASP A 73 1.89 -1.45 -17.91
C ASP A 73 1.25 -0.31 -17.10
N LYS A 74 0.01 0.04 -17.46
CA LYS A 74 -0.73 1.10 -16.77
C LYS A 74 -1.01 0.70 -15.31
N PRO A 75 -0.93 1.65 -14.36
CA PRO A 75 -1.35 1.42 -12.99
C PRO A 75 -2.79 0.90 -12.91
N ARG A 76 -3.05 -0.01 -11.98
CA ARG A 76 -4.38 -0.55 -11.66
C ARG A 76 -4.84 0.04 -10.34
N ILE A 77 -5.97 0.73 -10.36
CA ILE A 77 -6.42 1.55 -9.24
C ILE A 77 -7.60 0.88 -8.52
N GLY A 78 -7.49 0.81 -7.21
CA GLY A 78 -8.50 0.28 -6.30
C GLY A 78 -8.75 -1.22 -6.44
N GLN A 79 -9.64 -1.75 -5.62
CA GLN A 79 -10.03 -3.16 -5.63
C GLN A 79 -10.54 -3.61 -7.02
N LYS A 80 -11.19 -2.71 -7.77
CA LYS A 80 -11.62 -3.00 -9.13
C LYS A 80 -10.42 -3.27 -10.04
N GLY A 81 -9.42 -2.39 -10.05
CA GLY A 81 -8.22 -2.55 -10.87
C GLY A 81 -7.41 -3.78 -10.49
N LEU A 82 -7.32 -4.08 -9.19
CA LEU A 82 -6.71 -5.30 -8.68
C LEU A 82 -7.42 -6.56 -9.22
N ASN A 83 -8.75 -6.59 -9.14
CA ASN A 83 -9.54 -7.71 -9.64
C ASN A 83 -9.40 -7.91 -11.16
N GLU A 84 -9.47 -6.83 -11.94
CA GLU A 84 -9.32 -6.87 -13.39
C GLU A 84 -7.94 -7.38 -13.82
N TYR A 85 -6.91 -7.16 -13.00
CA TYR A 85 -5.55 -7.57 -13.31
C TYR A 85 -5.23 -9.00 -12.87
N TRP A 86 -5.54 -9.36 -11.62
CA TRP A 86 -5.15 -10.66 -11.09
C TRP A 86 -6.24 -11.73 -11.16
N PHE A 87 -7.51 -11.32 -11.18
CA PHE A 87 -8.65 -12.23 -11.13
C PHE A 87 -9.69 -11.89 -12.22
N PRO A 88 -9.28 -11.69 -13.51
CA PRO A 88 -10.23 -11.33 -14.54
C PRO A 88 -11.24 -12.46 -14.79
N PRO A 89 -12.53 -12.13 -14.94
CA PRO A 89 -13.55 -13.12 -15.29
C PRO A 89 -13.21 -13.87 -16.56
N GLY A 90 -13.36 -15.19 -16.55
CA GLY A 90 -13.08 -16.03 -17.71
C GLY A 90 -11.59 -16.27 -18.01
N ALA A 91 -10.69 -15.85 -17.15
CA ALA A 91 -9.27 -16.19 -17.27
C ALA A 91 -9.07 -17.72 -17.20
N PRO A 92 -8.07 -18.25 -17.92
CA PRO A 92 -7.70 -19.65 -17.78
C PRO A 92 -7.32 -19.97 -16.32
N PRO A 93 -7.71 -21.16 -15.80
CA PRO A 93 -7.34 -21.58 -14.46
C PRO A 93 -5.82 -21.51 -14.25
N THR A 94 -5.42 -20.64 -13.33
CA THR A 94 -4.02 -20.41 -12.98
C THR A 94 -3.83 -20.78 -11.51
N LYS A 95 -2.79 -21.56 -11.23
CA LYS A 95 -2.42 -22.00 -9.89
C LYS A 95 -1.01 -21.53 -9.57
N ILE A 96 -0.85 -20.77 -8.51
CA ILE A 96 0.46 -20.46 -7.95
C ILE A 96 0.99 -21.72 -7.27
N THR A 97 2.13 -22.21 -7.74
CA THR A 97 2.77 -23.43 -7.24
C THR A 97 3.93 -23.15 -6.29
N LYS A 98 4.50 -21.97 -6.38
CA LYS A 98 5.52 -21.43 -5.48
C LYS A 98 5.34 -19.93 -5.36
N LEU A 99 5.47 -19.43 -4.14
CA LEU A 99 5.64 -18.00 -3.88
C LEU A 99 6.51 -17.85 -2.64
N VAL A 100 7.61 -17.14 -2.78
CA VAL A 100 8.52 -16.81 -1.67
C VAL A 100 8.74 -15.31 -1.71
N VAL A 101 8.41 -14.62 -0.64
CA VAL A 101 8.59 -13.18 -0.49
C VAL A 101 9.56 -12.91 0.64
N VAL A 102 10.71 -12.30 0.34
CA VAL A 102 11.78 -12.06 1.31
C VAL A 102 11.97 -10.57 1.54
N PRO A 103 11.31 -9.98 2.57
CA PRO A 103 11.54 -8.59 2.96
C PRO A 103 13.01 -8.35 3.32
N GLN A 104 13.64 -7.38 2.67
CA GLN A 104 15.02 -6.95 2.93
C GLN A 104 15.06 -5.74 3.89
N SER A 105 14.11 -4.83 3.76
CA SER A 105 14.01 -3.65 4.62
C SER A 105 12.57 -3.28 4.88
N ILE A 106 12.28 -2.86 6.11
CA ILE A 106 11.02 -2.30 6.56
C ILE A 106 11.33 -0.95 7.20
N GLY A 107 10.65 0.12 6.76
CA GLY A 107 10.78 1.46 7.34
C GLY A 107 9.45 2.20 7.28
N GLY A 108 9.35 3.29 8.02
CA GLY A 108 8.11 4.10 8.06
C GLY A 108 8.01 4.97 9.30
N ASP A 109 6.83 5.57 9.50
CA ASP A 109 6.56 6.59 10.53
C ASP A 109 5.42 6.25 11.50
N GLY A 110 5.00 5.01 11.59
CA GLY A 110 3.93 4.56 12.48
C GLY A 110 2.52 4.56 11.88
N GLU A 111 2.27 5.24 10.77
CA GLU A 111 1.01 5.20 10.01
C GLU A 111 1.20 4.74 8.57
N THR A 112 2.37 4.99 8.02
CA THR A 112 2.78 4.58 6.69
C THR A 112 4.11 3.83 6.77
N ALA A 113 4.18 2.69 6.11
CA ALA A 113 5.39 1.89 6.03
C ALA A 113 5.73 1.56 4.59
N TYR A 114 7.00 1.34 4.33
CA TYR A 114 7.45 0.71 3.10
C TYR A 114 8.15 -0.61 3.42
N VAL A 115 8.04 -1.55 2.50
CA VAL A 115 8.79 -2.80 2.51
C VAL A 115 9.31 -3.05 1.12
N TRP A 116 10.61 -3.24 0.97
CA TRP A 116 11.16 -3.75 -0.27
C TRP A 116 11.87 -5.07 -0.03
N GLY A 117 11.97 -5.87 -1.07
CA GLY A 117 12.61 -7.16 -0.99
C GLY A 117 12.67 -7.87 -2.33
N THR A 118 12.93 -9.18 -2.25
CA THR A 118 12.97 -10.07 -3.41
C THR A 118 11.81 -11.04 -3.34
N ASP A 119 11.35 -11.49 -4.50
CA ASP A 119 10.34 -12.52 -4.63
C ASP A 119 10.74 -13.59 -5.65
N GLU A 120 10.17 -14.76 -5.48
CA GLU A 120 10.21 -15.84 -6.46
C GLU A 120 8.80 -16.40 -6.58
N VAL A 121 8.27 -16.40 -7.79
CA VAL A 121 6.94 -16.96 -8.08
C VAL A 121 7.03 -17.99 -9.17
N ALA A 122 6.27 -19.09 -9.03
CA ALA A 122 6.03 -20.05 -10.11
C ALA A 122 4.54 -20.39 -10.16
N TRP A 123 4.04 -20.59 -11.36
CA TRP A 123 2.63 -20.90 -11.58
C TRP A 123 2.42 -21.83 -12.76
N THR A 124 1.25 -22.45 -12.79
CA THR A 124 0.76 -23.21 -13.92
C THR A 124 -0.54 -22.60 -14.42
N THR A 125 -0.72 -22.57 -15.74
CA THR A 125 -1.97 -22.14 -16.39
C THR A 125 -2.47 -23.26 -17.28
N THR A 126 -3.75 -23.59 -17.17
CA THR A 126 -4.39 -24.61 -18.02
C THR A 126 -5.34 -23.94 -18.98
N GLN A 127 -5.08 -24.11 -20.29
CA GLN A 127 -5.93 -23.60 -21.35
C GLN A 127 -6.09 -24.67 -22.44
N ASP A 128 -7.30 -24.90 -22.88
CA ASP A 128 -7.64 -25.89 -23.94
C ASP A 128 -7.07 -27.30 -23.65
N GLY A 129 -7.11 -27.71 -22.38
CA GLY A 129 -6.58 -29.00 -21.93
C GLY A 129 -5.05 -29.08 -21.86
N LYS A 130 -4.32 -28.02 -22.20
CA LYS A 130 -2.86 -27.94 -22.10
C LYS A 130 -2.43 -27.13 -20.87
N THR A 131 -1.57 -27.70 -20.05
CA THR A 131 -0.98 -27.01 -18.90
C THR A 131 0.43 -26.51 -19.27
N THR A 132 0.67 -25.23 -19.02
CA THR A 132 1.99 -24.58 -19.15
C THR A 132 2.47 -24.14 -17.78
N SER A 133 3.79 -24.05 -17.59
CA SER A 133 4.41 -23.56 -16.37
C SER A 133 5.26 -22.34 -16.69
N ALA A 134 5.29 -21.38 -15.77
CA ALA A 134 6.18 -20.23 -15.82
C ALA A 134 6.67 -19.88 -14.43
N SER A 135 7.78 -19.16 -14.34
CA SER A 135 8.32 -18.65 -13.09
C SER A 135 9.16 -17.41 -13.34
N HIS A 136 9.27 -16.57 -12.33
CA HIS A 136 10.24 -15.47 -12.31
C HIS A 136 10.81 -15.27 -10.91
N LYS A 137 11.92 -14.54 -10.85
CA LYS A 137 12.49 -13.98 -9.63
C LYS A 137 12.64 -12.49 -9.85
N GLY A 138 12.24 -11.71 -8.86
CA GLY A 138 12.20 -10.28 -9.00
C GLY A 138 12.46 -9.54 -7.70
N ILE A 139 12.14 -8.27 -7.76
CA ILE A 139 12.11 -7.38 -6.60
C ILE A 139 10.70 -6.81 -6.44
N PHE A 140 10.35 -6.46 -5.22
CA PHE A 140 9.10 -5.77 -4.95
C PHE A 140 9.31 -4.56 -4.05
N LEU A 141 8.40 -3.61 -4.15
CA LEU A 141 8.23 -2.50 -3.22
C LEU A 141 6.75 -2.38 -2.86
N ASN A 142 6.47 -2.46 -1.57
CA ASN A 142 5.14 -2.21 -1.02
C ASN A 142 5.15 -0.95 -0.18
N VAL A 143 4.11 -0.11 -0.32
CA VAL A 143 3.73 0.87 0.69
C VAL A 143 2.52 0.35 1.42
N LEU A 144 2.57 0.38 2.76
CA LEU A 144 1.48 -0.07 3.60
C LEU A 144 0.93 1.11 4.42
N LYS A 145 -0.37 1.04 4.72
CA LYS A 145 -1.06 2.01 5.58
C LYS A 145 -1.66 1.28 6.78
N LYS A 146 -1.47 1.86 7.95
CA LYS A 146 -2.13 1.41 9.17
C LYS A 146 -3.62 1.76 9.11
N GLN A 147 -4.46 0.79 9.41
CA GLN A 147 -5.91 0.94 9.40
C GLN A 147 -6.41 1.40 10.78
N ALA A 148 -7.65 1.86 10.86
CA ALA A 148 -8.25 2.33 12.12
C ALA A 148 -8.32 1.25 13.22
N ASP A 149 -8.36 -0.03 12.84
CA ASP A 149 -8.30 -1.18 13.74
C ASP A 149 -6.87 -1.56 14.18
N GLY A 150 -5.87 -0.80 13.71
CA GLY A 150 -4.45 -1.03 14.00
C GLY A 150 -3.81 -2.14 13.14
N GLU A 151 -4.51 -2.72 12.18
CA GLU A 151 -3.94 -3.65 11.20
C GLU A 151 -3.29 -2.89 10.04
N TRP A 152 -2.40 -3.56 9.30
CA TRP A 152 -1.70 -2.98 8.17
C TRP A 152 -2.21 -3.57 6.86
N LYS A 153 -2.39 -2.71 5.85
CA LYS A 153 -2.77 -3.13 4.49
C LYS A 153 -1.85 -2.51 3.44
N ILE A 154 -1.65 -3.22 2.35
CA ILE A 154 -0.87 -2.74 1.19
C ILE A 154 -1.70 -1.69 0.46
N SER A 155 -1.17 -0.48 0.36
CA SER A 155 -1.77 0.62 -0.41
C SER A 155 -1.15 0.76 -1.81
N HIS A 156 0.14 0.45 -1.95
CA HIS A 156 0.81 0.40 -3.25
C HIS A 156 1.65 -0.87 -3.33
N HIS A 157 1.59 -1.53 -4.47
CA HIS A 157 2.37 -2.73 -4.76
C HIS A 157 3.01 -2.57 -6.13
N MET A 158 4.32 -2.61 -6.14
CA MET A 158 5.15 -2.61 -7.35
C MET A 158 6.03 -3.85 -7.32
N TRP A 159 6.17 -4.48 -8.44
CA TRP A 159 7.14 -5.55 -8.63
C TRP A 159 7.81 -5.39 -10.00
N ASP A 160 8.97 -5.96 -10.14
CA ASP A 160 9.72 -5.97 -11.40
C ASP A 160 10.12 -7.41 -11.73
N GLU A 161 9.96 -7.74 -12.98
CA GLU A 161 10.36 -9.02 -13.55
C GLU A 161 11.59 -8.79 -14.41
N PRO A 162 12.70 -9.55 -14.18
CA PRO A 162 13.88 -9.39 -15.01
C PRO A 162 13.55 -9.66 -16.47
N VAL A 163 13.81 -8.69 -17.33
CA VAL A 163 13.79 -8.91 -18.78
C VAL A 163 15.12 -9.56 -19.16
N GLU A 164 15.09 -10.80 -19.68
CA GLU A 164 16.27 -11.40 -20.28
C GLU A 164 16.68 -10.53 -21.49
N ARG A 165 17.79 -9.82 -21.35
CA ARG A 165 18.40 -9.09 -22.46
C ARG A 165 19.23 -10.09 -23.26
N HIS A 166 18.73 -10.47 -24.43
CA HIS A 166 19.46 -11.24 -25.42
C HIS A 166 20.41 -10.35 -26.22
#